data_50862d8ac17421eb4c869b61d4154a47
#
_entry.id   50862d8ac17421eb4c869b61d4154a47
#
_cell.length_a   1.000
_cell.length_b   1.000
_cell.length_c   1.000
_cell.angle_alpha   90.00
_cell.angle_beta   90.00
_cell.angle_gamma   90.00
#
_symmetry.space_group_name_H-M   'P 1'
#
loop_
_entity.id
_entity.type
_entity.pdbx_description
1 polymer ?
#
loop_
_entity_poly.entity_id
_entity_poly.type
_entity_poly.pdbx_seq_one_letter_code
_entity_poly.pdbx_strand_id
1 'polypeptide(L)'
;MKKILLVILSLCVYSNSSAQMKKMGLLECVMYALENNISVAQFELDLENAALAEKDALGGMLPRVNGSISLNESKGLILDPQTQTNTIGTILSGSAGLSFGYTIFDGLRTIRRAQRAQLNSLATQYRVADLKDDISLAVANAYLRVISSKESLKVAQAQYNITEQDLKRTQELVASGVVPRGDLLEIEATAANQEQQVVNAENSVIISRINLAQLLQITDYENFDIADESFEVPSSTILEQSAKSIFNKALTFRNDIQVSKYNVALAQQDYKLAKGQLFPTLSAFLNYNTFASDQFRLEPNLNENPADPTDDFSLIRPDVITQLYTNDGINYGLSLNIPIFNGFATSNNVKRAEINVKRSELQFEQVKLDLENTVNQAYVDVKSFAKAYEAAQKTLEARLLAYQYAKERFDVGLMNAFNFSQAQARLDNAEANVIRTKYDYIFRLKVLEFYFGLPLAEMQ
;
A
#
# COMPACT_ATOMS: atom_id res chain seq x y z
N MET A 1 -21.95 -46.30 -22.42
CA MET A 1 -20.83 -46.53 -21.44
C MET A 1 -19.45 -46.30 -22.03
N LYS A 2 -19.05 -46.75 -23.22
CA LYS A 2 -17.72 -46.46 -23.83
C LYS A 2 -17.36 -44.98 -24.02
N LYS A 3 -18.34 -44.11 -24.33
CA LYS A 3 -18.10 -42.65 -24.51
C LYS A 3 -17.88 -41.89 -23.17
N ILE A 4 -18.47 -42.37 -22.06
CA ILE A 4 -18.30 -41.78 -20.72
C ILE A 4 -16.96 -42.18 -20.16
N LEU A 5 -16.44 -43.37 -20.43
CA LEU A 5 -15.12 -43.83 -20.01
C LEU A 5 -13.99 -43.03 -20.70
N LEU A 6 -14.18 -42.62 -21.96
CA LEU A 6 -13.24 -41.80 -22.74
C LEU A 6 -13.14 -40.34 -22.20
N VAL A 7 -14.28 -39.79 -21.73
CA VAL A 7 -14.31 -38.43 -21.12
C VAL A 7 -13.65 -38.45 -19.74
N ILE A 8 -13.86 -39.51 -18.94
CA ILE A 8 -13.18 -39.63 -17.63
C ILE A 8 -11.69 -39.87 -17.83
N LEU A 9 -11.27 -40.63 -18.83
CA LEU A 9 -9.85 -40.83 -19.13
C LEU A 9 -9.17 -39.54 -19.65
N SER A 10 -9.88 -38.69 -20.40
CA SER A 10 -9.36 -37.38 -20.83
C SER A 10 -9.27 -36.36 -19.69
N LEU A 11 -10.17 -36.41 -18.69
CA LEU A 11 -10.08 -35.57 -17.49
C LEU A 11 -8.91 -35.96 -16.58
N CYS A 12 -8.54 -37.25 -16.51
CA CYS A 12 -7.40 -37.70 -15.73
C CYS A 12 -6.03 -37.36 -16.35
N VAL A 13 -5.94 -37.08 -17.66
CA VAL A 13 -4.70 -36.69 -18.32
C VAL A 13 -4.38 -35.20 -18.10
N TYR A 14 -5.40 -34.38 -17.82
CA TYR A 14 -5.19 -32.93 -17.54
C TYR A 14 -4.73 -32.63 -16.11
N SER A 15 -4.74 -33.61 -15.19
CA SER A 15 -4.38 -33.38 -13.78
C SER A 15 -2.91 -33.64 -13.44
N ASN A 16 -2.06 -34.01 -14.40
CA ASN A 16 -0.61 -34.11 -14.23
C ASN A 16 0.13 -32.93 -14.88
N SER A 17 -0.39 -31.72 -14.71
CA SER A 17 0.45 -30.54 -14.85
C SER A 17 1.37 -30.53 -13.62
N SER A 18 2.51 -31.23 -13.71
CA SER A 18 3.63 -31.02 -12.81
C SER A 18 3.89 -29.51 -12.84
N ALA A 19 3.57 -28.84 -11.74
CA ALA A 19 3.94 -27.45 -11.56
C ALA A 19 5.47 -27.41 -11.62
N GLN A 20 6.01 -27.18 -12.83
CA GLN A 20 7.43 -27.00 -13.03
C GLN A 20 7.79 -25.80 -12.17
N MET A 21 8.64 -25.98 -11.19
CA MET A 21 9.12 -24.92 -10.30
C MET A 21 9.61 -23.77 -11.19
N LYS A 22 8.78 -22.73 -11.31
CA LYS A 22 9.13 -21.57 -12.10
C LYS A 22 10.14 -20.77 -11.29
N LYS A 23 11.42 -20.88 -11.64
CA LYS A 23 12.45 -20.07 -11.02
C LYS A 23 12.28 -18.62 -11.51
N MET A 24 11.97 -17.71 -10.61
CA MET A 24 11.75 -16.31 -10.92
C MET A 24 13.05 -15.51 -10.81
N GLY A 25 13.31 -14.65 -11.81
CA GLY A 25 14.36 -13.63 -11.74
C GLY A 25 13.93 -12.44 -10.88
N LEU A 26 14.87 -11.53 -10.59
CA LEU A 26 14.59 -10.35 -9.76
C LEU A 26 13.46 -9.48 -10.31
N LEU A 27 13.54 -9.11 -11.58
CA LEU A 27 12.52 -8.28 -12.22
C LEU A 27 11.14 -8.94 -12.18
N GLU A 28 11.11 -10.26 -12.44
CA GLU A 28 9.86 -11.02 -12.38
C GLU A 28 9.27 -11.06 -10.97
N CYS A 29 10.10 -11.21 -9.93
CA CYS A 29 9.68 -11.12 -8.53
C CYS A 29 9.10 -9.73 -8.20
N VAL A 30 9.75 -8.65 -8.63
CA VAL A 30 9.26 -7.29 -8.41
C VAL A 30 7.90 -7.07 -9.10
N MET A 31 7.79 -7.44 -10.38
CA MET A 31 6.52 -7.31 -11.12
C MET A 31 5.41 -8.13 -10.47
N TYR A 32 5.71 -9.38 -10.12
CA TYR A 32 4.74 -10.25 -9.45
C TYR A 32 4.26 -9.68 -8.11
N ALA A 33 5.19 -9.13 -7.30
CA ALA A 33 4.83 -8.47 -6.05
C ALA A 33 3.90 -7.27 -6.28
N LEU A 34 4.22 -6.40 -7.25
CA LEU A 34 3.40 -5.23 -7.56
C LEU A 34 2.00 -5.57 -8.05
N GLU A 35 1.82 -6.72 -8.73
CA GLU A 35 0.54 -7.19 -9.23
C GLU A 35 -0.30 -7.92 -8.16
N ASN A 36 0.35 -8.63 -7.23
CA ASN A 36 -0.35 -9.53 -6.30
C ASN A 36 -0.34 -9.05 -4.85
N ASN A 37 0.42 -8.00 -4.50
CA ASN A 37 0.53 -7.54 -3.13
C ASN A 37 -0.77 -6.87 -2.66
N ILE A 38 -1.33 -7.39 -1.56
CA ILE A 38 -2.60 -6.91 -0.97
C ILE A 38 -2.53 -5.42 -0.62
N SER A 39 -1.39 -4.93 -0.14
CA SER A 39 -1.23 -3.50 0.20
C SER A 39 -1.30 -2.62 -1.05
N VAL A 40 -0.74 -3.05 -2.19
CA VAL A 40 -0.88 -2.33 -3.46
C VAL A 40 -2.35 -2.29 -3.88
N ALA A 41 -3.05 -3.43 -3.85
CA ALA A 41 -4.46 -3.50 -4.20
C ALA A 41 -5.32 -2.59 -3.29
N GLN A 42 -5.04 -2.54 -1.98
CA GLN A 42 -5.74 -1.63 -1.05
C GLN A 42 -5.52 -0.15 -1.42
N PHE A 43 -4.29 0.25 -1.71
CA PHE A 43 -3.99 1.63 -2.10
C PHE A 43 -4.54 2.00 -3.48
N GLU A 44 -4.66 1.05 -4.40
CA GLU A 44 -5.34 1.25 -5.70
C GLU A 44 -6.86 1.46 -5.51
N LEU A 45 -7.50 0.74 -4.57
CA LEU A 45 -8.88 1.01 -4.17
C LEU A 45 -9.03 2.39 -3.50
N ASP A 46 -8.06 2.83 -2.71
CA ASP A 46 -8.05 4.19 -2.15
C ASP A 46 -7.94 5.26 -3.26
N LEU A 47 -7.18 4.98 -4.32
CA LEU A 47 -7.12 5.86 -5.50
C LEU A 47 -8.46 5.90 -6.25
N GLU A 48 -9.14 4.77 -6.40
CA GLU A 48 -10.49 4.71 -6.99
C GLU A 48 -11.49 5.51 -6.15
N ASN A 49 -11.46 5.35 -4.81
CA ASN A 49 -12.27 6.14 -3.89
C ASN A 49 -11.98 7.65 -4.01
N ALA A 50 -10.72 8.04 -4.15
CA ALA A 50 -10.34 9.43 -4.36
C ALA A 50 -10.87 10.00 -5.69
N ALA A 51 -10.87 9.19 -6.76
CA ALA A 51 -11.44 9.55 -8.06
C ALA A 51 -12.98 9.68 -8.00
N LEU A 52 -13.66 8.83 -7.22
CA LEU A 52 -15.09 8.96 -6.97
C LEU A 52 -15.40 10.23 -6.16
N ALA A 53 -14.61 10.54 -5.14
CA ALA A 53 -14.75 11.76 -4.36
C ALA A 53 -14.53 13.05 -5.22
N GLU A 54 -13.69 12.98 -6.25
CA GLU A 54 -13.54 14.06 -7.24
C GLU A 54 -14.82 14.24 -8.07
N LYS A 55 -15.42 13.16 -8.55
CA LYS A 55 -16.71 13.17 -9.26
C LYS A 55 -17.85 13.70 -8.38
N ASP A 56 -17.90 13.29 -7.11
CA ASP A 56 -18.87 13.79 -6.14
C ASP A 56 -18.73 15.30 -5.91
N ALA A 57 -17.49 15.79 -5.82
CA ALA A 57 -17.22 17.22 -5.66
C ALA A 57 -17.63 18.03 -6.89
N LEU A 58 -17.46 17.50 -8.10
CA LEU A 58 -17.98 18.08 -9.34
C LEU A 58 -19.51 18.00 -9.40
N GLY A 59 -20.10 16.87 -8.99
CA GLY A 59 -21.55 16.69 -8.84
C GLY A 59 -22.18 17.70 -7.88
N GLY A 60 -21.44 18.14 -6.88
CA GLY A 60 -21.86 19.21 -5.96
C GLY A 60 -22.07 20.59 -6.62
N MET A 61 -21.63 20.77 -7.87
CA MET A 61 -21.90 21.96 -8.69
C MET A 61 -23.23 21.86 -9.45
N LEU A 62 -23.87 20.71 -9.46
CA LEU A 62 -25.13 20.48 -10.15
C LEU A 62 -26.33 20.69 -9.22
N PRO A 63 -27.52 20.97 -9.77
CA PRO A 63 -28.76 20.97 -8.99
C PRO A 63 -29.04 19.61 -8.38
N ARG A 64 -29.60 19.61 -7.18
CA ARG A 64 -30.08 18.39 -6.52
C ARG A 64 -31.57 18.25 -6.70
N VAL A 65 -32.04 17.07 -7.03
CA VAL A 65 -33.45 16.72 -7.18
C VAL A 65 -33.76 15.58 -6.23
N ASN A 66 -34.74 15.80 -5.34
CA ASN A 66 -35.19 14.77 -4.42
C ASN A 66 -36.70 14.57 -4.54
N GLY A 67 -37.18 13.33 -4.59
CA GLY A 67 -38.57 12.96 -4.49
C GLY A 67 -38.85 12.38 -3.11
N SER A 68 -39.98 12.73 -2.51
CA SER A 68 -40.45 12.17 -1.25
C SER A 68 -41.93 11.79 -1.34
N ILE A 69 -42.28 10.66 -0.76
CA ILE A 69 -43.67 10.23 -0.57
C ILE A 69 -43.78 9.80 0.89
N SER A 70 -44.80 10.29 1.57
CA SER A 70 -45.11 9.88 2.95
C SER A 70 -46.57 9.52 3.12
N LEU A 71 -46.83 8.53 3.97
CA LEU A 71 -48.15 8.14 4.40
C LEU A 71 -48.11 8.06 5.93
N ASN A 72 -48.99 8.83 6.58
CA ASN A 72 -49.05 8.95 8.05
C ASN A 72 -50.46 8.69 8.54
N GLU A 73 -50.61 7.86 9.57
CA GLU A 73 -51.82 7.72 10.34
C GLU A 73 -51.65 8.40 11.71
N SER A 74 -52.50 9.36 12.02
CA SER A 74 -52.47 10.11 13.28
C SER A 74 -53.73 9.82 14.09
N LYS A 75 -53.60 9.54 15.38
CA LYS A 75 -54.72 9.27 16.30
C LYS A 75 -54.70 10.24 17.49
N GLY A 76 -55.85 10.80 17.80
CA GLY A 76 -56.02 11.70 18.95
C GLY A 76 -56.69 13.02 18.59
N LEU A 77 -56.33 14.09 19.32
CA LEU A 77 -56.72 15.45 18.93
C LEU A 77 -55.76 15.94 17.84
N ILE A 78 -56.26 16.09 16.65
CA ILE A 78 -55.46 16.34 15.45
C ILE A 78 -56.03 17.56 14.73
N LEU A 79 -55.13 18.43 14.23
CA LEU A 79 -55.49 19.47 13.28
C LEU A 79 -55.65 18.87 11.90
N ASP A 80 -56.83 18.93 11.35
CA ASP A 80 -57.07 18.54 9.95
C ASP A 80 -56.37 19.54 9.01
N PRO A 81 -55.44 19.12 8.18
CA PRO A 81 -54.69 20.03 7.32
C PRO A 81 -55.55 20.68 6.22
N GLN A 82 -56.73 20.12 5.89
CA GLN A 82 -57.65 20.66 4.86
C GLN A 82 -58.63 21.66 5.47
N THR A 83 -59.28 21.30 6.59
CA THR A 83 -60.31 22.14 7.23
C THR A 83 -59.76 23.13 8.23
N GLN A 84 -58.50 22.96 8.64
CA GLN A 84 -57.86 23.75 9.71
C GLN A 84 -58.60 23.70 11.04
N THR A 85 -59.35 22.64 11.29
CA THR A 85 -60.12 22.43 12.56
C THR A 85 -59.52 21.29 13.38
N ASN A 86 -59.63 21.40 14.70
CA ASN A 86 -59.21 20.33 15.62
C ASN A 86 -60.31 19.26 15.70
N THR A 87 -59.96 18.03 15.36
CA THR A 87 -60.86 16.87 15.47
C THR A 87 -60.22 15.77 16.34
N ILE A 88 -61.07 15.02 17.07
CA ILE A 88 -60.63 13.84 17.82
C ILE A 88 -60.98 12.60 16.97
N GLY A 89 -59.94 11.89 16.49
CA GLY A 89 -60.17 10.72 15.65
C GLY A 89 -58.89 10.13 15.13
N THR A 90 -59.03 9.38 14.04
CA THR A 90 -57.89 8.84 13.25
C THR A 90 -57.94 9.49 11.88
N ILE A 91 -56.81 10.06 11.47
CA ILE A 91 -56.63 10.65 10.15
C ILE A 91 -55.53 9.92 9.43
N LEU A 92 -55.80 9.41 8.25
CA LEU A 92 -54.83 8.94 7.30
C LEU A 92 -54.50 10.05 6.30
N SER A 93 -53.25 10.47 6.22
CA SER A 93 -52.76 11.52 5.34
C SER A 93 -51.57 11.06 4.53
N GLY A 94 -51.55 11.41 3.28
CA GLY A 94 -50.43 11.16 2.37
C GLY A 94 -49.91 12.46 1.79
N SER A 95 -48.60 12.55 1.56
CA SER A 95 -48.01 13.65 0.80
C SER A 95 -46.96 13.13 -0.16
N ALA A 96 -46.86 13.82 -1.29
CA ALA A 96 -45.83 13.60 -2.28
C ALA A 96 -45.18 14.92 -2.66
N GLY A 97 -43.87 14.91 -2.91
CA GLY A 97 -43.17 16.14 -3.28
C GLY A 97 -41.91 15.89 -4.11
N LEU A 98 -41.59 16.89 -4.92
CA LEU A 98 -40.30 17.00 -5.62
C LEU A 98 -39.64 18.30 -5.19
N SER A 99 -38.37 18.22 -4.78
CA SER A 99 -37.59 19.38 -4.41
C SER A 99 -36.36 19.51 -5.30
N PHE A 100 -36.15 20.69 -5.86
CA PHE A 100 -34.98 21.10 -6.61
C PHE A 100 -34.21 22.12 -5.76
N GLY A 101 -32.91 21.90 -5.57
CA GLY A 101 -32.06 22.83 -4.87
C GLY A 101 -30.78 23.09 -5.65
N TYR A 102 -30.41 24.35 -5.80
CA TYR A 102 -29.17 24.76 -6.46
C TYR A 102 -28.47 25.88 -5.68
N THR A 103 -27.19 25.66 -5.37
CA THR A 103 -26.36 26.69 -4.73
C THR A 103 -25.75 27.57 -5.80
N ILE A 104 -26.17 28.81 -5.90
CA ILE A 104 -25.69 29.81 -6.89
C ILE A 104 -24.32 30.36 -6.47
N PHE A 105 -24.20 30.65 -5.16
CA PHE A 105 -22.98 31.19 -4.57
C PHE A 105 -22.85 30.76 -3.12
N ASP A 106 -21.67 30.31 -2.73
CA ASP A 106 -21.36 29.84 -1.37
C ASP A 106 -19.97 30.31 -0.86
N GLY A 107 -19.52 31.47 -1.32
CA GLY A 107 -18.18 31.95 -1.03
C GLY A 107 -17.10 31.14 -1.76
N LEU A 108 -17.40 30.61 -2.94
CA LEU A 108 -16.55 29.75 -3.77
C LEU A 108 -16.19 28.40 -3.15
N ARG A 109 -16.86 27.98 -2.07
CA ARG A 109 -16.57 26.72 -1.38
C ARG A 109 -16.78 25.51 -2.27
N THR A 110 -17.82 25.48 -3.09
CA THR A 110 -18.11 24.39 -4.02
C THR A 110 -16.97 24.20 -5.03
N ILE A 111 -16.46 25.30 -5.62
CA ILE A 111 -15.30 25.26 -6.54
C ILE A 111 -14.04 24.79 -5.79
N ARG A 112 -13.82 25.29 -4.57
CA ARG A 112 -12.66 24.91 -3.75
C ARG A 112 -12.70 23.43 -3.31
N ARG A 113 -13.90 22.86 -3.06
CA ARG A 113 -14.06 21.43 -2.80
C ARG A 113 -13.64 20.59 -3.99
N ALA A 114 -14.04 20.96 -5.21
CA ALA A 114 -13.62 20.27 -6.42
C ALA A 114 -12.11 20.32 -6.62
N GLN A 115 -11.48 21.51 -6.47
CA GLN A 115 -10.02 21.64 -6.54
C GLN A 115 -9.31 20.82 -5.45
N ARG A 116 -9.86 20.79 -4.22
CA ARG A 116 -9.34 19.98 -3.14
C ARG A 116 -9.43 18.47 -3.44
N ALA A 117 -10.56 18.03 -3.99
CA ALA A 117 -10.75 16.62 -4.34
C ALA A 117 -9.77 16.18 -5.44
N GLN A 118 -9.55 17.03 -6.46
CA GLN A 118 -8.54 16.80 -7.49
C GLN A 118 -7.12 16.69 -6.91
N LEU A 119 -6.73 17.62 -6.04
CA LEU A 119 -5.43 17.54 -5.36
C LEU A 119 -5.28 16.30 -4.49
N ASN A 120 -6.38 15.85 -3.84
CA ASN A 120 -6.38 14.62 -3.05
C ASN A 120 -6.23 13.37 -3.92
N SER A 121 -6.87 13.34 -5.09
CA SER A 121 -6.70 12.27 -6.08
C SER A 121 -5.25 12.17 -6.53
N LEU A 122 -4.60 13.31 -6.87
CA LEU A 122 -3.17 13.38 -7.21
C LEU A 122 -2.28 12.94 -6.04
N ALA A 123 -2.54 13.41 -4.82
CA ALA A 123 -1.78 13.00 -3.63
C ALA A 123 -1.87 11.49 -3.40
N THR A 124 -3.05 10.89 -3.60
CA THR A 124 -3.26 9.45 -3.46
C THR A 124 -2.54 8.67 -4.56
N GLN A 125 -2.53 9.18 -5.80
CA GLN A 125 -1.74 8.59 -6.89
C GLN A 125 -0.24 8.51 -6.55
N TYR A 126 0.33 9.57 -5.98
CA TYR A 126 1.73 9.55 -5.54
C TYR A 126 1.96 8.63 -4.33
N ARG A 127 0.97 8.47 -3.42
CA ARG A 127 1.07 7.48 -2.33
C ARG A 127 1.11 6.05 -2.85
N VAL A 128 0.31 5.72 -3.87
CA VAL A 128 0.36 4.41 -4.55
C VAL A 128 1.74 4.20 -5.18
N ALA A 129 2.28 5.21 -5.86
CA ALA A 129 3.60 5.12 -6.46
C ALA A 129 4.71 4.96 -5.42
N ASP A 130 4.64 5.68 -4.31
CA ASP A 130 5.59 5.58 -3.18
C ASP A 130 5.58 4.18 -2.54
N LEU A 131 4.38 3.62 -2.30
CA LEU A 131 4.24 2.24 -1.82
C LEU A 131 4.85 1.22 -2.80
N LYS A 132 4.63 1.40 -4.12
CA LYS A 132 5.22 0.53 -5.15
C LYS A 132 6.75 0.60 -5.15
N ASP A 133 7.32 1.77 -4.92
CA ASP A 133 8.75 1.97 -4.75
C ASP A 133 9.29 1.21 -3.52
N ASP A 134 8.62 1.33 -2.38
CA ASP A 134 9.01 0.66 -1.13
C ASP A 134 8.95 -0.87 -1.26
N ILE A 135 7.88 -1.40 -1.88
CA ILE A 135 7.74 -2.84 -2.12
C ILE A 135 8.83 -3.34 -3.07
N SER A 136 9.14 -2.59 -4.13
CA SER A 136 10.18 -2.94 -5.08
C SER A 136 11.56 -3.05 -4.40
N LEU A 137 11.89 -2.10 -3.53
CA LEU A 137 13.12 -2.13 -2.73
C LEU A 137 13.14 -3.30 -1.73
N ALA A 138 12.01 -3.57 -1.07
CA ALA A 138 11.90 -4.68 -0.12
C ALA A 138 12.08 -6.03 -0.82
N VAL A 139 11.46 -6.23 -1.98
CA VAL A 139 11.59 -7.45 -2.79
C VAL A 139 13.03 -7.62 -3.29
N ALA A 140 13.66 -6.56 -3.79
CA ALA A 140 15.06 -6.61 -4.24
C ALA A 140 16.01 -7.02 -3.11
N ASN A 141 15.82 -6.45 -1.91
CA ASN A 141 16.61 -6.83 -0.73
C ASN A 141 16.40 -8.30 -0.34
N ALA A 142 15.15 -8.76 -0.29
CA ALA A 142 14.82 -10.14 0.06
C ALA A 142 15.35 -11.12 -1.00
N TYR A 143 15.28 -10.77 -2.28
CA TYR A 143 15.84 -11.56 -3.38
C TYR A 143 17.36 -11.73 -3.24
N LEU A 144 18.10 -10.63 -3.05
CA LEU A 144 19.56 -10.67 -2.84
C LEU A 144 19.95 -11.46 -1.59
N ARG A 145 19.13 -11.46 -0.54
CA ARG A 145 19.33 -12.30 0.64
C ARG A 145 19.22 -13.79 0.31
N VAL A 146 18.25 -14.19 -0.51
CA VAL A 146 18.12 -15.60 -0.94
C VAL A 146 19.36 -16.01 -1.72
N ILE A 147 19.83 -15.18 -2.66
CA ILE A 147 21.07 -15.44 -3.42
C ILE A 147 22.27 -15.57 -2.47
N SER A 148 22.46 -14.62 -1.57
CA SER A 148 23.56 -14.65 -0.58
C SER A 148 23.52 -15.92 0.28
N SER A 149 22.32 -16.38 0.71
CA SER A 149 22.15 -17.60 1.47
C SER A 149 22.48 -18.85 0.65
N LYS A 150 22.07 -18.90 -0.64
CA LYS A 150 22.39 -20.00 -1.57
C LYS A 150 23.91 -20.09 -1.83
N GLU A 151 24.57 -18.95 -2.04
CA GLU A 151 26.04 -18.93 -2.21
C GLU A 151 26.75 -19.40 -0.93
N SER A 152 26.29 -18.96 0.24
CA SER A 152 26.84 -19.41 1.53
C SER A 152 26.67 -20.90 1.75
N LEU A 153 25.51 -21.48 1.37
CA LEU A 153 25.27 -22.92 1.43
C LEU A 153 26.21 -23.66 0.51
N LYS A 154 26.40 -23.19 -0.73
CA LYS A 154 27.30 -23.82 -1.71
C LYS A 154 28.74 -23.87 -1.21
N VAL A 155 29.22 -22.79 -0.56
CA VAL A 155 30.56 -22.74 0.04
C VAL A 155 30.65 -23.70 1.23
N ALA A 156 29.69 -23.66 2.16
CA ALA A 156 29.69 -24.58 3.32
C ALA A 156 29.71 -26.04 2.89
N GLN A 157 28.94 -26.39 1.86
CA GLN A 157 28.90 -27.75 1.31
C GLN A 157 30.20 -28.17 0.63
N ALA A 158 30.86 -27.25 -0.10
CA ALA A 158 32.17 -27.51 -0.69
C ALA A 158 33.24 -27.75 0.39
N GLN A 159 33.25 -26.96 1.46
CA GLN A 159 34.16 -27.09 2.59
C GLN A 159 33.95 -28.41 3.35
N TYR A 160 32.69 -28.77 3.66
CA TYR A 160 32.37 -30.04 4.28
C TYR A 160 32.86 -31.23 3.45
N ASN A 161 32.67 -31.22 2.14
CA ASN A 161 33.13 -32.26 1.22
C ASN A 161 34.66 -32.41 1.23
N ILE A 162 35.40 -31.32 1.34
CA ILE A 162 36.88 -31.35 1.47
C ILE A 162 37.28 -32.01 2.78
N THR A 163 36.66 -31.56 3.88
CA THR A 163 36.97 -32.15 5.22
C THR A 163 36.59 -33.59 5.33
N GLU A 164 35.52 -34.06 4.68
CA GLU A 164 35.14 -35.46 4.63
C GLU A 164 36.21 -36.30 3.91
N GLN A 165 36.84 -35.75 2.85
CA GLN A 165 37.95 -36.41 2.19
C GLN A 165 39.20 -36.45 3.10
N ASP A 166 39.52 -35.33 3.78
CA ASP A 166 40.63 -35.28 4.72
C ASP A 166 40.41 -36.20 5.92
N LEU A 167 39.17 -36.37 6.39
CA LEU A 167 38.77 -37.34 7.44
C LEU A 167 39.07 -38.78 7.01
N LYS A 168 38.59 -39.20 5.82
CA LYS A 168 38.84 -40.56 5.28
C LYS A 168 40.32 -40.86 5.17
N ARG A 169 41.10 -39.89 4.66
CA ARG A 169 42.55 -40.03 4.55
C ARG A 169 43.22 -40.15 5.92
N THR A 170 42.81 -39.34 6.90
CA THR A 170 43.35 -39.36 8.25
C THR A 170 43.04 -40.71 8.95
N GLN A 171 41.85 -41.28 8.75
CA GLN A 171 41.49 -42.60 9.22
C GLN A 171 42.45 -43.72 8.70
N GLU A 172 42.80 -43.67 7.41
CA GLU A 172 43.75 -44.62 6.82
C GLU A 172 45.16 -44.44 7.40
N LEU A 173 45.63 -43.21 7.60
CA LEU A 173 46.90 -42.87 8.18
C LEU A 173 47.03 -43.33 9.63
N VAL A 174 45.97 -43.16 10.43
CA VAL A 174 45.92 -43.68 11.81
C VAL A 174 45.88 -45.21 11.85
N ALA A 175 45.12 -45.85 10.95
CA ALA A 175 45.07 -47.30 10.86
C ALA A 175 46.45 -47.93 10.49
N SER A 176 47.25 -47.20 9.69
CA SER A 176 48.64 -47.60 9.33
C SER A 176 49.66 -47.16 10.38
N GLY A 177 49.27 -46.52 11.47
CA GLY A 177 50.16 -46.08 12.57
C GLY A 177 51.05 -44.85 12.21
N VAL A 178 50.77 -44.15 11.14
CA VAL A 178 51.54 -42.98 10.66
C VAL A 178 51.21 -41.73 11.48
N VAL A 179 49.92 -41.57 11.91
CA VAL A 179 49.42 -40.38 12.56
C VAL A 179 48.79 -40.77 13.91
N PRO A 180 48.93 -39.96 14.98
CA PRO A 180 48.30 -40.17 16.27
C PRO A 180 46.75 -40.19 16.20
N ARG A 181 46.11 -41.02 17.02
CA ARG A 181 44.61 -41.06 17.13
C ARG A 181 44.01 -39.74 17.54
N GLY A 182 44.76 -38.86 18.27
CA GLY A 182 44.31 -37.52 18.64
C GLY A 182 44.05 -36.60 17.43
N ASP A 183 44.85 -36.74 16.36
CA ASP A 183 44.65 -35.95 15.14
C ASP A 183 43.39 -36.40 14.38
N LEU A 184 43.01 -37.69 14.42
CA LEU A 184 41.76 -38.17 13.89
C LEU A 184 40.55 -37.55 14.62
N LEU A 185 40.56 -37.53 15.96
CA LEU A 185 39.49 -36.92 16.74
C LEU A 185 39.30 -35.42 16.46
N GLU A 186 40.38 -34.69 16.17
CA GLU A 186 40.33 -33.26 15.79
C GLU A 186 39.67 -33.05 14.43
N ILE A 187 39.99 -33.90 13.45
CA ILE A 187 39.36 -33.84 12.10
C ILE A 187 37.90 -34.30 12.17
N GLU A 188 37.57 -35.33 12.99
CA GLU A 188 36.16 -35.74 13.24
C GLU A 188 35.33 -34.59 13.85
N ALA A 189 35.91 -33.86 14.84
CA ALA A 189 35.25 -32.71 15.42
C ALA A 189 35.07 -31.56 14.40
N THR A 190 36.07 -31.35 13.55
CA THR A 190 35.99 -30.34 12.48
C THR A 190 34.92 -30.71 11.44
N ALA A 191 34.82 -31.96 11.02
CA ALA A 191 33.80 -32.44 10.09
C ALA A 191 32.38 -32.26 10.68
N ALA A 192 32.16 -32.64 11.97
CA ALA A 192 30.89 -32.45 12.64
C ALA A 192 30.50 -30.95 12.75
N ASN A 193 31.45 -30.07 13.03
CA ASN A 193 31.21 -28.64 13.06
C ASN A 193 30.82 -28.08 11.68
N GLN A 194 31.45 -28.56 10.60
CA GLN A 194 31.11 -28.11 9.24
C GLN A 194 29.78 -28.68 8.77
N GLU A 195 29.45 -29.94 9.12
CA GLU A 195 28.12 -30.51 8.90
C GLU A 195 27.02 -29.62 9.55
N GLN A 196 27.26 -29.21 10.80
CA GLN A 196 26.36 -28.25 11.47
C GLN A 196 26.25 -26.94 10.72
N GLN A 197 27.36 -26.41 10.14
CA GLN A 197 27.33 -25.21 9.33
C GLN A 197 26.51 -25.38 8.03
N VAL A 198 26.59 -26.54 7.38
CA VAL A 198 25.75 -26.89 6.22
C VAL A 198 24.26 -26.83 6.60
N VAL A 199 23.87 -27.51 7.69
CA VAL A 199 22.47 -27.49 8.18
C VAL A 199 22.00 -26.07 8.49
N ASN A 200 22.84 -25.25 9.11
CA ASN A 200 22.53 -23.83 9.40
C ASN A 200 22.37 -23.01 8.11
N ALA A 201 23.20 -23.26 7.11
CA ALA A 201 23.11 -22.59 5.82
C ALA A 201 21.86 -23.02 5.03
N GLU A 202 21.49 -24.32 5.06
CA GLU A 202 20.24 -24.84 4.48
C GLU A 202 19.01 -24.16 5.12
N ASN A 203 18.97 -24.09 6.45
CA ASN A 203 17.91 -23.37 7.16
C ASN A 203 17.86 -21.88 6.77
N SER A 204 19.00 -21.24 6.58
CA SER A 204 19.07 -19.83 6.16
C SER A 204 18.50 -19.62 4.74
N VAL A 205 18.75 -20.56 3.82
CA VAL A 205 18.12 -20.56 2.48
C VAL A 205 16.61 -20.70 2.59
N ILE A 206 16.11 -21.64 3.39
CA ILE A 206 14.68 -21.86 3.57
C ILE A 206 14.01 -20.61 4.15
N ILE A 207 14.57 -20.03 5.23
CA ILE A 207 14.01 -18.85 5.89
C ILE A 207 14.02 -17.63 4.94
N SER A 208 15.13 -17.40 4.23
CA SER A 208 15.20 -16.28 3.29
C SER A 208 14.21 -16.43 2.12
N ARG A 209 14.00 -17.65 1.63
CA ARG A 209 13.01 -17.98 0.60
C ARG A 209 11.57 -17.77 1.10
N ILE A 210 11.26 -18.20 2.33
CA ILE A 210 9.95 -17.95 2.96
C ILE A 210 9.69 -16.42 3.08
N ASN A 211 10.68 -15.65 3.51
CA ASN A 211 10.54 -14.21 3.63
C ASN A 211 10.27 -13.53 2.28
N LEU A 212 10.94 -13.98 1.22
CA LEU A 212 10.66 -13.49 -0.14
C LEU A 212 9.26 -13.92 -0.61
N ALA A 213 8.90 -15.20 -0.43
CA ALA A 213 7.57 -15.72 -0.78
C ALA A 213 6.45 -14.94 -0.08
N GLN A 214 6.63 -14.56 1.19
CA GLN A 214 5.69 -13.73 1.94
C GLN A 214 5.51 -12.34 1.30
N LEU A 215 6.59 -11.69 0.87
CA LEU A 215 6.51 -10.39 0.18
C LEU A 215 5.79 -10.50 -1.16
N LEU A 216 5.98 -11.63 -1.86
CA LEU A 216 5.32 -11.97 -3.11
C LEU A 216 3.86 -12.45 -2.92
N GLN A 217 3.40 -12.67 -1.66
CA GLN A 217 2.10 -13.28 -1.33
C GLN A 217 1.95 -14.72 -1.87
N ILE A 218 3.07 -15.45 -2.02
CA ILE A 218 3.09 -16.86 -2.43
C ILE A 218 2.94 -17.72 -1.18
N THR A 219 1.85 -18.50 -1.11
CA THR A 219 1.58 -19.41 0.03
C THR A 219 2.30 -20.75 -0.10
N ASP A 220 2.56 -21.20 -1.33
CA ASP A 220 3.30 -22.44 -1.63
C ASP A 220 4.80 -22.14 -1.72
N TYR A 221 5.41 -21.88 -0.56
CA TYR A 221 6.85 -21.58 -0.48
C TYR A 221 7.75 -22.81 -0.71
N GLU A 222 7.21 -24.03 -0.60
CA GLU A 222 7.98 -25.27 -0.81
C GLU A 222 8.33 -25.46 -2.28
N ASN A 223 7.39 -25.13 -3.17
CA ASN A 223 7.56 -25.20 -4.62
C ASN A 223 8.02 -23.88 -5.27
N PHE A 224 8.29 -22.85 -4.46
CA PHE A 224 8.83 -21.57 -4.93
C PHE A 224 10.35 -21.55 -4.86
N ASP A 225 11.02 -21.16 -5.94
CA ASP A 225 12.45 -20.87 -5.94
C ASP A 225 12.77 -19.71 -6.89
N ILE A 226 13.97 -19.13 -6.73
CA ILE A 226 14.50 -18.05 -7.57
C ILE A 226 15.52 -18.59 -8.56
N ALA A 227 15.72 -17.85 -9.64
CA ALA A 227 16.77 -18.14 -10.63
C ALA A 227 18.15 -18.12 -9.94
N ASP A 228 19.01 -19.07 -10.32
CA ASP A 228 20.37 -19.14 -9.81
C ASP A 228 21.27 -18.15 -10.58
N GLU A 229 21.02 -16.86 -10.35
CA GLU A 229 21.79 -15.76 -10.96
C GLU A 229 22.98 -15.43 -10.07
N SER A 230 24.18 -15.35 -10.66
CA SER A 230 25.35 -14.80 -9.97
C SER A 230 25.47 -13.33 -10.32
N PHE A 231 25.28 -12.47 -9.33
CA PHE A 231 25.49 -11.03 -9.52
C PHE A 231 26.98 -10.70 -9.38
N GLU A 232 27.54 -10.09 -10.40
CA GLU A 232 28.81 -9.40 -10.29
C GLU A 232 28.61 -8.03 -9.62
N VAL A 233 29.67 -7.51 -9.01
CA VAL A 233 29.60 -6.16 -8.44
C VAL A 233 29.51 -5.18 -9.61
N PRO A 234 28.38 -4.45 -9.75
CA PRO A 234 28.20 -3.55 -10.88
C PRO A 234 29.20 -2.38 -10.81
N SER A 235 29.75 -2.01 -11.95
CA SER A 235 30.51 -0.78 -12.11
C SER A 235 29.51 0.38 -12.14
N SER A 236 29.46 1.18 -11.08
CA SER A 236 28.53 2.31 -11.00
C SER A 236 29.29 3.62 -10.88
N THR A 237 28.90 4.59 -11.72
CA THR A 237 29.42 5.96 -11.68
C THR A 237 28.74 6.81 -10.60
N ILE A 238 27.79 6.25 -9.86
CA ILE A 238 27.03 6.98 -8.84
C ILE A 238 27.94 7.51 -7.71
N LEU A 239 29.04 6.80 -7.41
CA LEU A 239 30.01 7.21 -6.39
C LEU A 239 30.87 8.40 -6.80
N GLU A 240 30.91 8.77 -8.09
CA GLU A 240 31.52 9.98 -8.61
C GLU A 240 30.67 11.22 -8.32
N GLN A 241 29.35 11.02 -8.09
CA GLN A 241 28.43 12.08 -7.71
C GLN A 241 28.57 12.44 -6.23
N SER A 242 28.36 13.70 -5.89
CA SER A 242 28.26 14.10 -4.47
C SER A 242 26.90 13.71 -3.87
N ALA A 243 26.84 13.41 -2.59
CA ALA A 243 25.60 13.16 -1.89
C ALA A 243 24.58 14.31 -2.08
N LYS A 244 25.06 15.57 -2.13
CA LYS A 244 24.23 16.74 -2.38
C LYS A 244 23.62 16.74 -3.80
N SER A 245 24.38 16.27 -4.82
CA SER A 245 23.85 16.13 -6.20
C SER A 245 22.73 15.10 -6.25
N ILE A 246 22.93 13.95 -5.56
CA ILE A 246 21.94 12.86 -5.47
C ILE A 246 20.68 13.36 -4.77
N PHE A 247 20.83 14.04 -3.63
CA PHE A 247 19.70 14.65 -2.90
C PHE A 247 18.91 15.64 -3.75
N ASN A 248 19.60 16.59 -4.42
CA ASN A 248 18.92 17.56 -5.27
C ASN A 248 18.14 16.91 -6.41
N LYS A 249 18.66 15.82 -6.97
CA LYS A 249 17.93 15.06 -8.00
C LYS A 249 16.75 14.31 -7.38
N ALA A 250 16.92 13.65 -6.22
CA ALA A 250 15.85 12.95 -5.52
C ALA A 250 14.66 13.87 -5.19
N LEU A 251 14.89 15.11 -4.79
CA LEU A 251 13.85 16.11 -4.54
C LEU A 251 12.91 16.35 -5.73
N THR A 252 13.36 16.09 -6.95
CA THR A 252 12.58 16.41 -8.16
C THR A 252 11.60 15.31 -8.54
N PHE A 253 11.89 14.05 -8.24
CA PHE A 253 11.08 12.91 -8.72
C PHE A 253 10.52 12.02 -7.62
N ARG A 254 11.09 12.02 -6.41
CA ARG A 254 10.65 11.15 -5.32
C ARG A 254 9.17 11.33 -4.99
N ASN A 255 8.47 10.20 -4.88
CA ASN A 255 7.03 10.15 -4.66
C ASN A 255 6.63 10.65 -3.26
N ASP A 256 7.40 10.33 -2.20
CA ASP A 256 7.20 10.83 -0.84
C ASP A 256 7.26 12.37 -0.75
N ILE A 257 8.18 13.00 -1.50
CA ILE A 257 8.29 14.47 -1.63
C ILE A 257 7.04 15.04 -2.30
N GLN A 258 6.56 14.41 -3.39
CA GLN A 258 5.34 14.85 -4.08
C GLN A 258 4.12 14.70 -3.16
N VAL A 259 3.97 13.59 -2.44
CA VAL A 259 2.89 13.40 -1.45
C VAL A 259 2.90 14.55 -0.43
N SER A 260 4.05 14.86 0.15
CA SER A 260 4.15 15.92 1.15
C SER A 260 3.86 17.31 0.59
N LYS A 261 4.30 17.59 -0.65
CA LYS A 261 3.98 18.83 -1.39
C LYS A 261 2.47 18.98 -1.63
N TYR A 262 1.79 17.90 -2.06
CA TYR A 262 0.33 17.93 -2.25
C TYR A 262 -0.41 18.05 -0.93
N ASN A 263 0.10 17.52 0.18
CA ASN A 263 -0.49 17.72 1.51
C ASN A 263 -0.46 19.20 1.93
N VAL A 264 0.59 19.96 1.61
CA VAL A 264 0.62 21.42 1.79
C VAL A 264 -0.45 22.10 0.92
N ALA A 265 -0.56 21.72 -0.35
CA ALA A 265 -1.57 22.28 -1.26
C ALA A 265 -3.01 21.99 -0.79
N LEU A 266 -3.26 20.79 -0.25
CA LEU A 266 -4.54 20.42 0.37
C LEU A 266 -4.86 21.30 1.58
N ALA A 267 -3.91 21.47 2.49
CA ALA A 267 -4.08 22.37 3.66
C ALA A 267 -4.37 23.81 3.23
N GLN A 268 -3.74 24.30 2.16
CA GLN A 268 -4.02 25.63 1.58
C GLN A 268 -5.44 25.72 1.00
N GLN A 269 -5.96 24.66 0.38
CA GLN A 269 -7.35 24.63 -0.08
C GLN A 269 -8.33 24.58 1.11
N ASP A 270 -8.02 23.82 2.17
CA ASP A 270 -8.83 23.78 3.39
C ASP A 270 -8.90 25.17 4.07
N TYR A 271 -7.79 25.92 4.05
CA TYR A 271 -7.79 27.32 4.51
C TYR A 271 -8.70 28.22 3.67
N LYS A 272 -8.65 28.09 2.33
CA LYS A 272 -9.53 28.82 1.42
C LYS A 272 -11.01 28.43 1.61
N LEU A 273 -11.29 27.14 1.86
CA LEU A 273 -12.63 26.65 2.20
C LEU A 273 -13.15 27.26 3.51
N ALA A 274 -12.30 27.30 4.54
CA ALA A 274 -12.65 27.92 5.80
C ALA A 274 -12.97 29.42 5.63
N LYS A 275 -12.16 30.15 4.87
CA LYS A 275 -12.44 31.56 4.50
C LYS A 275 -13.76 31.72 3.76
N GLY A 276 -14.11 30.77 2.89
CA GLY A 276 -15.40 30.76 2.18
C GLY A 276 -16.62 30.80 3.08
N GLN A 277 -16.51 30.30 4.33
CA GLN A 277 -17.59 30.35 5.32
C GLN A 277 -17.93 31.75 5.85
N LEU A 278 -17.08 32.73 5.62
CA LEU A 278 -17.31 34.13 5.98
C LEU A 278 -18.22 34.87 4.98
N PHE A 279 -18.44 34.29 3.80
CA PHE A 279 -19.24 34.91 2.75
C PHE A 279 -20.69 34.47 2.80
N PRO A 280 -21.62 35.30 2.27
CA PRO A 280 -23.02 34.89 2.14
C PRO A 280 -23.17 33.65 1.25
N THR A 281 -24.27 32.91 1.49
CA THR A 281 -24.67 31.80 0.62
C THR A 281 -26.00 32.15 -0.04
N LEU A 282 -26.01 32.12 -1.38
CA LEU A 282 -27.19 32.30 -2.22
C LEU A 282 -27.60 30.98 -2.83
N SER A 283 -28.84 30.54 -2.58
CA SER A 283 -29.41 29.31 -3.10
C SER A 283 -30.73 29.57 -3.80
N ALA A 284 -31.00 28.85 -4.88
CA ALA A 284 -32.30 28.77 -5.53
C ALA A 284 -32.98 27.45 -5.13
N PHE A 285 -34.28 27.50 -4.96
CA PHE A 285 -35.07 26.32 -4.70
C PHE A 285 -36.38 26.33 -5.50
N LEU A 286 -36.89 25.15 -5.83
CA LEU A 286 -38.23 24.91 -6.37
C LEU A 286 -38.76 23.64 -5.73
N ASN A 287 -39.94 23.75 -5.10
CA ASN A 287 -40.62 22.62 -4.49
C ASN A 287 -42.01 22.47 -5.11
N TYR A 288 -42.30 21.29 -5.58
CA TYR A 288 -43.65 20.87 -5.94
C TYR A 288 -44.12 19.90 -4.87
N ASN A 289 -45.25 20.19 -4.23
CA ASN A 289 -45.81 19.37 -3.16
C ASN A 289 -47.29 19.15 -3.41
N THR A 290 -47.77 17.99 -3.05
CA THR A 290 -49.20 17.68 -3.02
C THR A 290 -49.51 16.82 -1.81
N PHE A 291 -50.75 16.87 -1.36
CA PHE A 291 -51.21 16.08 -0.23
C PHE A 291 -52.67 15.59 -0.40
N ALA A 292 -52.98 14.49 0.26
CA ALA A 292 -54.31 13.93 0.32
C ALA A 292 -54.60 13.43 1.76
N SER A 293 -55.85 13.48 2.18
CA SER A 293 -56.32 13.00 3.46
C SER A 293 -57.62 12.22 3.30
N ASP A 294 -57.89 11.29 4.21
CA ASP A 294 -59.11 10.52 4.24
C ASP A 294 -60.28 11.26 4.96
N GLN A 295 -60.09 12.52 5.34
CA GLN A 295 -61.08 13.34 6.00
C GLN A 295 -62.19 13.83 5.04
N PHE A 296 -63.36 13.98 5.57
CA PHE A 296 -64.48 14.66 4.88
C PHE A 296 -64.22 16.15 4.81
N ARG A 297 -64.60 16.76 3.69
CA ARG A 297 -64.60 18.21 3.55
C ARG A 297 -65.95 18.72 3.12
N LEU A 298 -66.27 19.95 3.48
CA LEU A 298 -67.46 20.65 3.03
C LEU A 298 -67.22 21.21 1.64
N GLU A 299 -67.98 20.77 0.65
CA GLU A 299 -68.01 21.38 -0.67
C GLU A 299 -69.31 22.10 -0.95
N PRO A 300 -69.30 23.24 -1.64
CA PRO A 300 -70.52 23.93 -2.03
C PRO A 300 -71.42 23.02 -2.83
N ASN A 301 -72.70 22.95 -2.48
CA ASN A 301 -73.67 22.17 -3.21
C ASN A 301 -74.06 22.93 -4.45
N LEU A 302 -73.58 22.49 -5.64
CA LEU A 302 -73.91 23.14 -6.91
C LEU A 302 -75.35 22.97 -7.38
N ASN A 303 -76.15 22.19 -6.65
CA ASN A 303 -77.59 21.93 -6.96
C ASN A 303 -78.49 22.69 -5.98
N GLU A 304 -78.16 23.89 -5.61
CA GLU A 304 -78.85 24.73 -4.64
C GLU A 304 -80.35 24.79 -4.85
N ASN A 305 -81.10 24.51 -3.75
CA ASN A 305 -82.46 24.99 -3.67
C ASN A 305 -82.45 26.36 -3.01
N PRO A 306 -82.73 27.46 -3.72
CA PRO A 306 -82.62 28.83 -3.17
C PRO A 306 -83.56 29.11 -2.00
N ALA A 307 -84.40 28.13 -1.63
CA ALA A 307 -85.36 28.25 -0.50
C ALA A 307 -84.88 27.63 0.81
N ASP A 308 -83.75 26.93 0.84
CA ASP A 308 -83.17 26.31 2.03
C ASP A 308 -81.70 26.68 2.23
N PRO A 309 -81.44 27.64 3.13
CA PRO A 309 -80.07 28.10 3.43
C PRO A 309 -79.19 27.09 4.15
N THR A 310 -79.75 25.91 4.50
CA THR A 310 -78.97 24.82 5.14
C THR A 310 -78.40 23.82 4.10
N ASP A 311 -78.71 23.98 2.84
CA ASP A 311 -78.31 23.08 1.74
C ASP A 311 -77.07 23.57 0.93
N ASP A 312 -76.43 24.66 1.47
CA ASP A 312 -75.29 25.33 0.79
C ASP A 312 -74.06 24.47 0.70
N PHE A 313 -73.90 23.44 1.55
CA PHE A 313 -72.69 22.61 1.64
C PHE A 313 -72.99 21.13 1.82
N SER A 314 -72.34 20.28 1.07
CA SER A 314 -72.37 18.83 1.24
C SER A 314 -71.01 18.31 1.85
N LEU A 315 -71.13 17.35 2.77
CA LEU A 315 -69.99 16.66 3.32
C LEU A 315 -69.53 15.55 2.34
N ILE A 316 -68.47 15.77 1.64
CA ILE A 316 -67.95 14.78 0.72
C ILE A 316 -66.59 14.24 1.16
N ARG A 317 -66.27 13.02 0.75
CA ARG A 317 -64.95 12.44 0.88
C ARG A 317 -64.33 12.39 -0.50
N PRO A 318 -63.49 13.37 -0.86
CA PRO A 318 -62.91 13.39 -2.21
C PRO A 318 -62.00 12.18 -2.40
N ASP A 319 -61.96 11.67 -3.63
CA ASP A 319 -61.03 10.60 -4.01
C ASP A 319 -59.58 11.09 -3.84
N VAL A 320 -58.72 10.19 -3.36
CA VAL A 320 -57.31 10.48 -3.09
C VAL A 320 -56.60 11.02 -4.33
N ILE A 321 -56.90 10.43 -5.51
CA ILE A 321 -56.24 10.87 -6.78
C ILE A 321 -56.69 12.28 -7.14
N THR A 322 -57.99 12.59 -6.98
CA THR A 322 -58.52 13.94 -7.18
C THR A 322 -57.87 14.94 -6.22
N GLN A 323 -57.68 14.58 -4.93
CA GLN A 323 -57.00 15.43 -3.98
C GLN A 323 -55.52 15.71 -4.38
N LEU A 324 -54.78 14.70 -4.88
CA LEU A 324 -53.39 14.90 -5.28
C LEU A 324 -53.24 15.86 -6.48
N TYR A 325 -54.28 15.95 -7.35
CA TYR A 325 -54.31 16.93 -8.43
C TYR A 325 -54.83 18.32 -8.02
N THR A 326 -55.71 18.40 -7.02
CA THR A 326 -56.30 19.67 -6.60
C THR A 326 -55.55 20.37 -5.49
N ASN A 327 -54.76 19.62 -4.70
CA ASN A 327 -54.00 20.15 -3.56
C ASN A 327 -52.51 20.34 -3.93
N ASP A 328 -52.19 20.34 -5.23
CA ASP A 328 -50.83 20.57 -5.68
C ASP A 328 -50.41 22.05 -5.49
N GLY A 329 -49.16 22.24 -5.22
CA GLY A 329 -48.61 23.59 -5.07
C GLY A 329 -47.15 23.63 -5.49
N ILE A 330 -46.79 24.77 -6.07
CA ILE A 330 -45.40 25.08 -6.45
C ILE A 330 -44.91 26.25 -5.63
N ASN A 331 -43.77 26.04 -4.96
CA ASN A 331 -43.06 27.08 -4.22
C ASN A 331 -41.64 27.20 -4.75
N TYR A 332 -41.25 28.35 -5.24
CA TYR A 332 -39.90 28.62 -5.73
C TYR A 332 -39.40 29.97 -5.28
N GLY A 333 -38.08 30.08 -5.16
CA GLY A 333 -37.48 31.33 -4.70
C GLY A 333 -35.97 31.29 -4.61
N LEU A 334 -35.46 32.39 -4.09
CA LEU A 334 -34.05 32.58 -3.75
C LEU A 334 -33.92 32.75 -2.23
N SER A 335 -32.93 32.09 -1.65
CA SER A 335 -32.58 32.25 -0.24
C SER A 335 -31.17 32.80 -0.12
N LEU A 336 -31.01 33.96 0.51
CA LEU A 336 -29.72 34.54 0.85
C LEU A 336 -29.47 34.45 2.35
N ASN A 337 -28.48 33.64 2.73
CA ASN A 337 -28.04 33.50 4.12
C ASN A 337 -26.73 34.23 4.35
N ILE A 338 -26.76 35.28 5.22
CA ILE A 338 -25.61 36.10 5.55
C ILE A 338 -25.15 35.81 6.97
N PRO A 339 -23.96 35.21 7.18
CA PRO A 339 -23.45 34.97 8.52
C PRO A 339 -22.96 36.27 9.16
N ILE A 340 -23.71 36.83 10.13
CA ILE A 340 -23.33 38.09 10.78
C ILE A 340 -22.45 37.81 12.00
N PHE A 341 -22.88 36.93 12.90
CA PHE A 341 -22.15 36.55 14.11
C PHE A 341 -22.51 35.14 14.54
N ASN A 342 -21.49 34.33 14.82
CA ASN A 342 -21.65 32.94 15.25
C ASN A 342 -20.75 32.57 16.43
N GLY A 343 -20.53 33.49 17.36
CA GLY A 343 -19.73 33.24 18.56
C GLY A 343 -18.26 32.97 18.25
N PHE A 344 -17.67 33.63 17.24
CA PHE A 344 -16.29 33.45 16.76
C PHE A 344 -15.97 32.09 16.10
N ALA A 345 -16.96 31.17 15.98
CA ALA A 345 -16.72 29.82 15.48
C ALA A 345 -16.06 29.81 14.10
N THR A 346 -16.56 30.59 13.15
CA THR A 346 -16.00 30.67 11.80
C THR A 346 -14.61 31.31 11.81
N SER A 347 -14.40 32.40 12.55
CA SER A 347 -13.09 33.06 12.66
C SER A 347 -12.04 32.12 13.25
N ASN A 348 -12.38 31.39 14.31
CA ASN A 348 -11.48 30.39 14.91
C ASN A 348 -11.23 29.21 13.97
N ASN A 349 -12.21 28.80 13.14
CA ASN A 349 -12.02 27.79 12.12
C ASN A 349 -11.02 28.22 11.06
N VAL A 350 -11.10 29.47 10.60
CA VAL A 350 -10.11 30.05 9.67
C VAL A 350 -8.70 30.04 10.28
N LYS A 351 -8.57 30.46 11.56
CA LYS A 351 -7.27 30.44 12.26
C LYS A 351 -6.72 29.01 12.44
N ARG A 352 -7.58 28.04 12.78
CA ARG A 352 -7.15 26.64 12.84
C ARG A 352 -6.67 26.12 11.50
N ALA A 353 -7.37 26.44 10.42
CA ALA A 353 -6.95 26.08 9.07
C ALA A 353 -5.60 26.74 8.68
N GLU A 354 -5.38 28.00 9.06
CA GLU A 354 -4.08 28.68 8.87
C GLU A 354 -2.94 27.96 9.64
N ILE A 355 -3.19 27.58 10.89
CA ILE A 355 -2.22 26.80 11.68
C ILE A 355 -1.93 25.45 11.02
N ASN A 356 -2.95 24.79 10.45
CA ASN A 356 -2.74 23.54 9.72
C ASN A 356 -1.89 23.69 8.46
N VAL A 357 -2.01 24.84 7.72
CA VAL A 357 -1.09 25.14 6.62
C VAL A 357 0.35 25.20 7.12
N LYS A 358 0.61 26.00 8.17
CA LYS A 358 1.97 26.11 8.76
C LYS A 358 2.50 24.76 9.25
N ARG A 359 1.64 23.93 9.84
CA ARG A 359 2.02 22.56 10.25
C ARG A 359 2.42 21.70 9.05
N SER A 360 1.65 21.75 7.96
CA SER A 360 1.96 20.98 6.74
C SER A 360 3.24 21.47 6.06
N GLU A 361 3.51 22.78 6.10
CA GLU A 361 4.77 23.35 5.60
C GLU A 361 5.97 22.86 6.41
N LEU A 362 5.87 22.84 7.75
CA LEU A 362 6.93 22.31 8.61
C LEU A 362 7.12 20.80 8.41
N GLN A 363 6.03 20.04 8.20
CA GLN A 363 6.13 18.62 7.86
C GLN A 363 6.83 18.40 6.51
N PHE A 364 6.57 19.25 5.54
CA PHE A 364 7.26 19.19 4.24
C PHE A 364 8.78 19.47 4.39
N GLU A 365 9.15 20.47 5.18
CA GLU A 365 10.57 20.71 5.48
C GLU A 365 11.21 19.52 6.24
N GLN A 366 10.47 18.91 7.18
CA GLN A 366 10.96 17.71 7.87
C GLN A 366 11.21 16.55 6.90
N VAL A 367 10.29 16.27 5.99
CA VAL A 367 10.45 15.20 4.98
C VAL A 367 11.68 15.45 4.09
N LYS A 368 11.97 16.72 3.74
CA LYS A 368 13.20 17.06 3.00
C LYS A 368 14.46 16.78 3.80
N LEU A 369 14.47 17.14 5.09
CA LEU A 369 15.60 16.86 5.96
C LEU A 369 15.81 15.36 6.17
N ASP A 370 14.72 14.59 6.30
CA ASP A 370 14.76 13.14 6.42
C ASP A 370 15.31 12.50 5.14
N LEU A 371 14.89 12.98 3.97
CA LEU A 371 15.45 12.54 2.69
C LEU A 371 16.94 12.89 2.58
N GLU A 372 17.35 14.10 2.96
CA GLU A 372 18.76 14.50 2.94
C GLU A 372 19.61 13.58 3.83
N ASN A 373 19.13 13.32 5.05
CA ASN A 373 19.80 12.40 5.98
C ASN A 373 19.88 10.97 5.41
N THR A 374 18.79 10.48 4.84
CA THR A 374 18.73 9.14 4.24
C THR A 374 19.69 9.00 3.05
N VAL A 375 19.75 9.99 2.16
CA VAL A 375 20.70 10.01 1.03
C VAL A 375 22.14 10.08 1.52
N ASN A 376 22.44 10.94 2.51
CA ASN A 376 23.78 11.05 3.10
C ASN A 376 24.20 9.71 3.73
N GLN A 377 23.32 9.08 4.50
CA GLN A 377 23.60 7.77 5.11
C GLN A 377 23.81 6.70 4.05
N ALA A 378 22.93 6.60 3.04
CA ALA A 378 23.09 5.65 1.94
C ALA A 378 24.40 5.84 1.19
N TYR A 379 24.82 7.08 0.96
CA TYR A 379 26.10 7.41 0.32
C TYR A 379 27.31 6.97 1.14
N VAL A 380 27.28 7.22 2.46
CA VAL A 380 28.35 6.78 3.38
C VAL A 380 28.37 5.25 3.49
N ASP A 381 27.19 4.61 3.56
CA ASP A 381 27.04 3.17 3.61
C ASP A 381 27.69 2.52 2.38
N VAL A 382 27.37 2.97 1.17
CA VAL A 382 27.95 2.42 -0.07
C VAL A 382 29.47 2.50 -0.06
N LYS A 383 30.06 3.65 0.34
CA LYS A 383 31.51 3.79 0.46
C LYS A 383 32.12 2.86 1.51
N SER A 384 31.42 2.68 2.63
CA SER A 384 31.88 1.81 3.71
C SER A 384 31.85 0.34 3.28
N PHE A 385 30.74 -0.12 2.68
CA PHE A 385 30.58 -1.49 2.23
C PHE A 385 31.50 -1.81 1.03
N ALA A 386 31.78 -0.87 0.14
CA ALA A 386 32.77 -1.03 -0.93
C ALA A 386 34.16 -1.34 -0.36
N LYS A 387 34.60 -0.55 0.65
CA LYS A 387 35.89 -0.78 1.33
C LYS A 387 35.90 -2.07 2.14
N ALA A 388 34.77 -2.42 2.78
CA ALA A 388 34.64 -3.67 3.53
C ALA A 388 34.77 -4.88 2.60
N TYR A 389 34.15 -4.83 1.43
CA TYR A 389 34.25 -5.88 0.41
C TYR A 389 35.69 -6.01 -0.13
N GLU A 390 36.36 -4.90 -0.48
CA GLU A 390 37.76 -4.90 -0.91
C GLU A 390 38.68 -5.51 0.19
N ALA A 391 38.48 -5.14 1.44
CA ALA A 391 39.25 -5.69 2.56
C ALA A 391 38.98 -7.19 2.78
N ALA A 392 37.72 -7.61 2.61
CA ALA A 392 37.34 -9.02 2.70
C ALA A 392 38.01 -9.85 1.59
N GLN A 393 38.07 -9.35 0.35
CA GLN A 393 38.75 -10.02 -0.77
C GLN A 393 40.26 -10.19 -0.48
N LYS A 394 40.94 -9.14 -0.04
CA LYS A 394 42.36 -9.23 0.35
C LYS A 394 42.59 -10.22 1.51
N THR A 395 41.66 -10.27 2.45
CA THR A 395 41.70 -11.24 3.56
C THR A 395 41.54 -12.64 3.04
N LEU A 396 40.58 -12.89 2.15
CA LEU A 396 40.36 -14.21 1.54
C LEU A 396 41.62 -14.69 0.80
N GLU A 397 42.21 -13.85 -0.06
CA GLU A 397 43.43 -14.19 -0.78
C GLU A 397 44.57 -14.62 0.17
N ALA A 398 44.83 -13.83 1.23
CA ALA A 398 45.85 -14.17 2.21
C ALA A 398 45.52 -15.46 3.00
N ARG A 399 44.24 -15.71 3.35
CA ARG A 399 43.81 -16.92 4.07
C ARG A 399 43.87 -18.15 3.19
N LEU A 400 43.52 -18.05 1.92
CA LEU A 400 43.65 -19.14 0.94
C LEU A 400 45.09 -19.60 0.84
N LEU A 401 46.03 -18.66 0.66
CA LEU A 401 47.44 -18.98 0.60
C LEU A 401 47.97 -19.61 1.92
N ALA A 402 47.57 -19.04 3.05
CA ALA A 402 47.94 -19.59 4.38
C ALA A 402 47.38 -21.03 4.59
N TYR A 403 46.16 -21.29 4.12
CA TYR A 403 45.58 -22.64 4.15
C TYR A 403 46.32 -23.62 3.26
N GLN A 404 46.73 -23.21 2.04
CA GLN A 404 47.50 -24.04 1.14
C GLN A 404 48.83 -24.45 1.77
N TYR A 405 49.58 -23.50 2.36
CA TYR A 405 50.80 -23.84 3.10
C TYR A 405 50.57 -24.72 4.31
N ALA A 406 49.50 -24.51 5.05
CA ALA A 406 49.12 -25.35 6.19
C ALA A 406 48.78 -26.78 5.72
N LYS A 407 48.05 -26.93 4.60
CA LYS A 407 47.71 -28.21 3.99
C LYS A 407 48.94 -28.99 3.57
N GLU A 408 49.85 -28.34 2.82
CA GLU A 408 51.13 -28.96 2.42
C GLU A 408 51.96 -29.48 3.62
N ARG A 409 52.05 -28.68 4.68
CA ARG A 409 52.76 -29.10 5.91
C ARG A 409 52.05 -30.21 6.65
N PHE A 410 50.74 -30.22 6.69
CA PHE A 410 49.93 -31.26 7.32
C PHE A 410 50.09 -32.58 6.53
N ASP A 411 50.03 -32.51 5.20
CA ASP A 411 50.13 -33.65 4.31
C ASP A 411 51.47 -34.40 4.40
N VAL A 412 52.56 -33.70 4.78
CA VAL A 412 53.89 -34.26 4.99
C VAL A 412 54.23 -34.51 6.49
N GLY A 413 53.24 -34.36 7.36
CA GLY A 413 53.37 -34.63 8.82
C GLY A 413 54.16 -33.56 9.58
N LEU A 414 54.40 -32.35 9.04
CA LEU A 414 55.10 -31.22 9.66
C LEU A 414 54.14 -30.31 10.43
N MET A 415 52.86 -30.58 10.47
CA MET A 415 51.85 -29.80 11.18
C MET A 415 50.84 -30.78 11.82
N ASN A 416 50.40 -30.49 13.04
CA ASN A 416 49.34 -31.27 13.69
C ASN A 416 47.95 -30.86 13.20
N ALA A 417 46.97 -31.75 13.40
CA ALA A 417 45.58 -31.55 12.93
C ALA A 417 44.94 -30.28 13.53
N PHE A 418 45.21 -29.96 14.79
CA PHE A 418 44.66 -28.73 15.44
C PHE A 418 45.03 -27.46 14.70
N ASN A 419 46.32 -27.26 14.38
CA ASN A 419 46.80 -26.08 13.65
C ASN A 419 46.27 -26.04 12.19
N PHE A 420 46.11 -27.22 11.56
CA PHE A 420 45.52 -27.31 10.23
C PHE A 420 44.03 -26.93 10.26
N SER A 421 43.22 -27.53 11.17
CA SER A 421 41.79 -27.19 11.35
C SER A 421 41.60 -25.70 11.69
N GLN A 422 42.53 -25.07 12.44
CA GLN A 422 42.47 -23.63 12.70
C GLN A 422 42.73 -22.80 11.45
N ALA A 423 43.63 -23.22 10.56
CA ALA A 423 43.87 -22.52 9.29
C ALA A 423 42.66 -22.64 8.36
N GLN A 424 42.04 -23.82 8.32
CA GLN A 424 40.80 -24.09 7.59
C GLN A 424 39.63 -23.21 8.10
N ALA A 425 39.37 -23.22 9.38
CA ALA A 425 38.29 -22.41 9.96
C ALA A 425 38.45 -20.89 9.68
N ARG A 426 39.72 -20.42 9.58
CA ARG A 426 39.98 -19.03 9.20
C ARG A 426 39.70 -18.76 7.72
N LEU A 427 39.95 -19.73 6.83
CA LEU A 427 39.58 -19.64 5.42
C LEU A 427 38.07 -19.64 5.26
N ASP A 428 37.34 -20.58 5.89
CA ASP A 428 35.90 -20.73 5.87
C ASP A 428 35.21 -19.40 6.29
N ASN A 429 35.69 -18.79 7.38
CA ASN A 429 35.20 -17.49 7.82
C ASN A 429 35.49 -16.37 6.84
N ALA A 430 36.61 -16.38 6.13
CA ALA A 430 36.96 -15.38 5.14
C ALA A 430 36.07 -15.48 3.89
N GLU A 431 35.79 -16.71 3.42
CA GLU A 431 34.87 -16.99 2.30
C GLU A 431 33.45 -16.52 2.61
N ALA A 432 32.91 -16.90 3.77
CA ALA A 432 31.60 -16.44 4.24
C ALA A 432 31.51 -14.91 4.34
N ASN A 433 32.60 -14.26 4.78
CA ASN A 433 32.65 -12.80 4.92
C ASN A 433 32.66 -12.10 3.55
N VAL A 434 33.35 -12.65 2.55
CA VAL A 434 33.34 -12.10 1.17
C VAL A 434 31.93 -12.16 0.57
N ILE A 435 31.24 -13.30 0.70
CA ILE A 435 29.85 -13.44 0.21
C ILE A 435 28.98 -12.38 0.87
N ARG A 436 28.99 -12.29 2.19
CA ARG A 436 28.17 -11.33 2.92
C ARG A 436 28.46 -9.90 2.48
N THR A 437 29.72 -9.46 2.48
CA THR A 437 30.11 -8.09 2.13
C THR A 437 29.83 -7.74 0.67
N LYS A 438 29.93 -8.73 -0.25
CA LYS A 438 29.56 -8.58 -1.66
C LYS A 438 28.08 -8.20 -1.84
N TYR A 439 27.18 -8.99 -1.26
CA TYR A 439 25.74 -8.77 -1.44
C TYR A 439 25.23 -7.55 -0.63
N ASP A 440 25.81 -7.27 0.54
CA ASP A 440 25.55 -6.05 1.28
C ASP A 440 25.95 -4.80 0.47
N TYR A 441 27.11 -4.83 -0.20
CA TYR A 441 27.57 -3.75 -1.07
C TYR A 441 26.65 -3.57 -2.29
N ILE A 442 26.31 -4.65 -3.00
CA ILE A 442 25.40 -4.60 -4.17
C ILE A 442 24.05 -3.97 -3.78
N PHE A 443 23.46 -4.42 -2.67
CA PHE A 443 22.19 -3.88 -2.21
C PHE A 443 22.27 -2.38 -1.89
N ARG A 444 23.29 -1.96 -1.13
CA ARG A 444 23.47 -0.53 -0.76
C ARG A 444 23.71 0.34 -1.98
N LEU A 445 24.44 -0.17 -2.97
CA LEU A 445 24.67 0.52 -4.23
C LEU A 445 23.34 0.72 -4.99
N LYS A 446 22.52 -0.32 -5.09
CA LYS A 446 21.21 -0.26 -5.76
C LYS A 446 20.23 0.68 -5.06
N VAL A 447 20.22 0.72 -3.74
CA VAL A 447 19.45 1.71 -2.97
C VAL A 447 19.89 3.15 -3.30
N LEU A 448 21.19 3.41 -3.39
CA LEU A 448 21.70 4.73 -3.75
C LEU A 448 21.37 5.11 -5.20
N GLU A 449 21.47 4.16 -6.13
CA GLU A 449 21.08 4.33 -7.53
C GLU A 449 19.59 4.65 -7.66
N PHE A 450 18.75 3.98 -6.86
CA PHE A 450 17.33 4.26 -6.78
C PHE A 450 17.04 5.69 -6.30
N TYR A 451 17.76 6.20 -5.28
CA TYR A 451 17.65 7.61 -4.86
C TYR A 451 18.15 8.58 -5.93
N PHE A 452 18.97 8.14 -6.85
CA PHE A 452 19.39 8.94 -8.00
C PHE A 452 18.41 8.86 -9.18
N GLY A 453 17.38 7.99 -9.11
CA GLY A 453 16.36 7.80 -10.15
C GLY A 453 16.74 6.82 -11.24
N LEU A 454 17.67 5.90 -10.96
CA LEU A 454 17.95 4.77 -11.82
C LEU A 454 16.99 3.60 -11.48
N PRO A 455 16.41 2.93 -12.49
CA PRO A 455 15.48 1.84 -12.24
C PRO A 455 16.19 0.63 -11.61
N LEU A 456 15.51 -0.03 -10.65
CA LEU A 456 16.02 -1.27 -10.03
C LEU A 456 16.16 -2.43 -11.04
N ALA A 457 15.47 -2.35 -12.18
CA ALA A 457 15.40 -3.41 -13.19
C ALA A 457 16.69 -3.59 -14.02
N GLU A 458 17.65 -2.66 -13.96
CA GLU A 458 18.93 -2.75 -14.68
C GLU A 458 20.01 -3.53 -13.88
N MET A 459 19.58 -4.58 -13.17
CA MET A 459 20.50 -5.52 -12.56
C MET A 459 20.93 -6.59 -13.59
N GLN A 460 21.76 -6.23 -14.54
CA GLN A 460 22.51 -7.18 -15.40
C GLN A 460 23.96 -7.20 -15.03
#